data_780bd2547e698f35bedfbe30e8bacd39
#
_entry.id   780bd2547e698f35bedfbe30e8bacd39
#
_cell.length_a   1.000
_cell.length_b   1.000
_cell.length_c   1.000
_cell.angle_alpha   90.00
_cell.angle_beta   90.00
_cell.angle_gamma   90.00
#
_symmetry.space_group_name_H-M   'P 1'
#
loop_
_entity.id
_entity.type
_entity.pdbx_description
1 polymer ?
#
loop_
_entity_poly.entity_id
_entity_poly.type
_entity_poly.pdbx_seq_one_letter_code
_entity_poly.pdbx_strand_id
1 'polypeptide(L)'
;MNILFGISGSIAAIKTNEIVEKLKDECKLNNIVIDIRFVATNIAYEKFLKDFNDKVYLDKDEWLWEKRGDDILHIELRKWADIFILCPLDANTLASISNGLCPNLLTCICRCWDFNKICLVFPCMNTYMYNHPITKQQLDIISLWGMKVVNPIEKILACGEYGMGALPHVENVVFEIMK
;
A
#
# COMPACT_ATOMS: atom_id res chain seq x y z
N MET A 1 -13.46 -9.82 -7.47
CA MET A 1 -12.87 -9.21 -6.25
C MET A 1 -12.12 -7.97 -6.68
N ASN A 2 -12.42 -6.83 -6.07
CA ASN A 2 -11.85 -5.52 -6.40
C ASN A 2 -10.74 -5.19 -5.41
N ILE A 3 -9.52 -5.06 -5.90
CA ILE A 3 -8.33 -4.80 -5.09
C ILE A 3 -7.88 -3.36 -5.29
N LEU A 4 -7.82 -2.58 -4.22
CA LEU A 4 -7.16 -1.29 -4.22
C LEU A 4 -5.72 -1.48 -3.73
N PHE A 5 -4.75 -1.14 -4.57
CA PHE A 5 -3.33 -1.34 -4.30
C PHE A 5 -2.65 0.01 -4.08
N GLY A 6 -2.29 0.29 -2.85
CA GLY A 6 -1.64 1.53 -2.41
C GLY A 6 -0.13 1.37 -2.33
N ILE A 7 0.62 2.34 -2.89
CA ILE A 7 2.07 2.29 -3.00
C ILE A 7 2.65 3.57 -2.42
N SER A 8 3.47 3.44 -1.39
CA SER A 8 4.14 4.58 -0.78
C SER A 8 5.63 4.67 -1.14
N GLY A 9 6.30 5.74 -0.75
CA GLY A 9 7.64 6.14 -1.19
C GLY A 9 8.81 5.30 -0.63
N SER A 10 8.71 3.98 -0.67
CA SER A 10 9.81 3.07 -0.34
C SER A 10 10.48 2.53 -1.60
N ILE A 11 11.79 2.27 -1.56
CA ILE A 11 12.54 1.61 -2.65
C ILE A 11 11.91 0.25 -3.02
N ALA A 12 11.26 -0.42 -2.07
CA ALA A 12 10.56 -1.67 -2.32
C ALA A 12 9.44 -1.56 -3.36
N ALA A 13 8.99 -0.33 -3.71
CA ALA A 13 8.01 -0.08 -4.77
C ALA A 13 8.48 -0.54 -6.17
N ILE A 14 9.79 -0.71 -6.39
CA ILE A 14 10.33 -1.34 -7.62
C ILE A 14 9.79 -2.75 -7.86
N LYS A 15 9.30 -3.42 -6.82
CA LYS A 15 8.75 -4.77 -6.87
C LYS A 15 7.25 -4.82 -7.25
N THR A 16 6.62 -3.66 -7.40
CA THR A 16 5.16 -3.61 -7.65
C THR A 16 4.75 -4.40 -8.88
N ASN A 17 5.46 -4.25 -10.01
CA ASN A 17 5.16 -5.01 -11.24
C ASN A 17 5.22 -6.53 -11.00
N GLU A 18 6.31 -7.01 -10.40
CA GLU A 18 6.53 -8.43 -10.14
C GLU A 18 5.44 -9.01 -9.21
N ILE A 19 5.03 -8.25 -8.18
CA ILE A 19 3.95 -8.64 -7.26
C ILE A 19 2.61 -8.73 -8.01
N VAL A 20 2.29 -7.73 -8.82
CA VAL A 20 1.01 -7.64 -9.54
C VAL A 20 0.89 -8.74 -10.60
N GLU A 21 1.95 -8.99 -11.37
CA GLU A 21 2.00 -10.09 -12.35
C GLU A 21 1.80 -11.45 -11.66
N LYS A 22 2.57 -11.70 -10.60
CA LYS A 22 2.45 -12.94 -9.83
C LYS A 22 1.05 -13.11 -9.22
N LEU A 23 0.46 -12.03 -8.68
CA LEU A 23 -0.90 -12.05 -8.14
C LEU A 23 -1.94 -12.38 -9.23
N LYS A 24 -1.84 -11.75 -10.41
CA LYS A 24 -2.70 -12.04 -11.58
C LYS A 24 -2.61 -13.51 -11.98
N ASP A 25 -1.39 -14.06 -12.02
CA ASP A 25 -1.15 -15.47 -12.37
C ASP A 25 -1.74 -16.43 -11.33
N GLU A 26 -1.52 -16.20 -10.05
CA GLU A 26 -2.08 -17.03 -8.98
C GLU A 26 -3.62 -16.97 -8.96
N CYS A 27 -4.20 -15.78 -9.16
CA CYS A 27 -5.66 -15.63 -9.27
C CYS A 27 -6.21 -16.41 -10.47
N LYS A 28 -5.53 -16.36 -11.64
CA LYS A 28 -5.91 -17.12 -12.83
C LYS A 28 -5.86 -18.62 -12.59
N LEU A 29 -4.81 -19.12 -11.96
CA LEU A 29 -4.65 -20.54 -11.61
C LEU A 29 -5.77 -21.04 -10.67
N ASN A 30 -6.25 -20.18 -9.79
CA ASN A 30 -7.31 -20.49 -8.81
C ASN A 30 -8.72 -20.11 -9.32
N ASN A 31 -8.87 -19.70 -10.60
CA ASN A 31 -10.14 -19.23 -11.19
C ASN A 31 -10.79 -18.05 -10.43
N ILE A 32 -9.98 -17.18 -9.86
CA ILE A 32 -10.45 -15.96 -9.17
C ILE A 32 -10.37 -14.79 -10.14
N VAL A 33 -11.52 -14.14 -10.38
CA VAL A 33 -11.57 -12.91 -11.17
C VAL A 33 -11.25 -11.73 -10.27
N ILE A 34 -10.21 -10.95 -10.63
CA ILE A 34 -9.81 -9.75 -9.93
C ILE A 34 -9.84 -8.53 -10.85
N ASP A 35 -10.15 -7.37 -10.28
CA ASP A 35 -9.89 -6.06 -10.86
C ASP A 35 -9.00 -5.28 -9.87
N ILE A 36 -7.92 -4.64 -10.36
CA ILE A 36 -6.94 -3.95 -9.52
C ILE A 36 -6.87 -2.48 -9.93
N ARG A 37 -7.04 -1.58 -8.95
CA ARG A 37 -6.76 -0.16 -9.11
C ARG A 37 -5.59 0.25 -8.24
N PHE A 38 -4.74 1.12 -8.78
CA PHE A 38 -3.50 1.54 -8.14
C PHE A 38 -3.60 2.99 -7.68
N VAL A 39 -3.14 3.22 -6.45
CA VAL A 39 -2.99 4.56 -5.87
C VAL A 39 -1.56 4.69 -5.36
N ALA A 40 -0.87 5.75 -5.68
CA ALA A 40 0.49 5.96 -5.21
C ALA A 40 0.68 7.36 -4.62
N THR A 41 1.64 7.48 -3.69
CA THR A 41 2.17 8.80 -3.36
C THR A 41 2.92 9.36 -4.56
N ASN A 42 2.95 10.69 -4.72
CA ASN A 42 3.65 11.32 -5.84
C ASN A 42 5.11 10.87 -5.93
N ILE A 43 5.80 10.76 -4.79
CA ILE A 43 7.20 10.32 -4.74
C ILE A 43 7.37 8.87 -5.19
N ALA A 44 6.44 7.97 -4.82
CA ALA A 44 6.48 6.59 -5.28
C ALA A 44 6.34 6.50 -6.80
N TYR A 45 5.39 7.24 -7.35
CA TYR A 45 5.16 7.30 -8.79
C TYR A 45 6.36 7.85 -9.55
N GLU A 46 6.85 9.02 -9.15
CA GLU A 46 7.96 9.71 -9.83
C GLU A 46 9.29 8.93 -9.81
N LYS A 47 9.54 8.16 -8.75
CA LYS A 47 10.82 7.48 -8.59
C LYS A 47 10.80 6.01 -9.03
N PHE A 48 9.69 5.31 -8.89
CA PHE A 48 9.68 3.86 -8.98
C PHE A 48 8.63 3.29 -9.95
N LEU A 49 7.61 4.09 -10.37
CA LEU A 49 6.48 3.60 -11.15
C LEU A 49 6.33 4.27 -12.51
N LYS A 50 7.38 4.96 -13.01
CA LYS A 50 7.30 5.64 -14.32
C LYS A 50 6.99 4.69 -15.49
N ASP A 51 7.52 3.47 -15.41
CA ASP A 51 7.35 2.42 -16.43
C ASP A 51 6.24 1.43 -16.06
N PHE A 52 5.40 1.77 -15.07
CA PHE A 52 4.26 0.96 -14.68
C PHE A 52 3.14 1.12 -15.70
N ASN A 53 2.66 0.00 -16.27
CA ASN A 53 1.75 0.01 -17.41
C ASN A 53 0.29 0.29 -17.05
N ASP A 54 -0.12 -0.02 -15.83
CA ASP A 54 -1.50 0.21 -15.38
C ASP A 54 -1.71 1.67 -14.94
N LYS A 55 -2.96 2.15 -15.00
CA LYS A 55 -3.31 3.49 -14.50
C LYS A 55 -3.08 3.60 -13.01
N VAL A 56 -2.32 4.61 -12.58
CA VAL A 56 -2.10 4.94 -11.18
C VAL A 56 -2.80 6.26 -10.85
N TYR A 57 -3.66 6.24 -9.83
CA TYR A 57 -4.30 7.44 -9.28
C TYR A 57 -3.32 8.18 -8.36
N LEU A 58 -3.24 9.50 -8.52
CA LEU A 58 -2.36 10.40 -7.79
C LEU A 58 -3.16 11.55 -7.16
N ASP A 59 -2.49 12.36 -6.35
CA ASP A 59 -3.12 13.50 -5.68
C ASP A 59 -3.79 14.46 -6.66
N LYS A 60 -3.23 14.68 -7.85
CA LYS A 60 -3.82 15.52 -8.90
C LYS A 60 -5.19 15.02 -9.38
N ASP A 61 -5.43 13.70 -9.33
CA ASP A 61 -6.69 13.10 -9.76
C ASP A 61 -7.81 13.34 -8.72
N GLU A 62 -7.45 13.47 -7.44
CA GLU A 62 -8.38 13.86 -6.37
C GLU A 62 -8.96 15.25 -6.58
N TRP A 63 -8.16 16.18 -7.10
CA TRP A 63 -8.52 17.58 -7.26
C TRP A 63 -9.17 17.91 -8.61
N LEU A 64 -9.69 16.90 -9.34
CA LEU A 64 -10.54 17.08 -10.51
C LEU A 64 -11.98 17.46 -10.14
N TRP A 65 -12.35 17.45 -8.86
CA TRP A 65 -13.64 17.89 -8.36
C TRP A 65 -13.85 19.39 -8.61
N GLU A 66 -14.94 19.77 -9.28
CA GLU A 66 -15.23 21.17 -9.66
C GLU A 66 -16.49 21.70 -8.98
N LYS A 67 -17.51 20.85 -8.77
CA LYS A 67 -18.82 21.28 -8.25
C LYS A 67 -19.50 20.19 -7.42
N ARG A 68 -20.49 20.64 -6.64
CA ARG A 68 -21.33 19.74 -5.85
C ARG A 68 -22.04 18.74 -6.76
N GLY A 69 -21.86 17.45 -6.47
CA GLY A 69 -22.40 16.33 -7.23
C GLY A 69 -21.34 15.57 -8.03
N ASP A 70 -20.14 16.13 -8.20
CA ASP A 70 -19.03 15.40 -8.77
C ASP A 70 -18.53 14.33 -7.79
N ASP A 71 -17.98 13.26 -8.33
CA ASP A 71 -17.42 12.17 -7.56
C ASP A 71 -16.21 12.63 -6.74
N ILE A 72 -16.12 12.17 -5.51
CA ILE A 72 -14.96 12.37 -4.63
C ILE A 72 -14.11 11.11 -4.71
N LEU A 73 -12.95 11.20 -5.34
CA LEU A 73 -12.17 10.04 -5.77
C LEU A 73 -11.81 9.07 -4.63
N HIS A 74 -11.32 9.56 -3.48
CA HIS A 74 -10.98 8.68 -2.35
C HIS A 74 -12.20 7.92 -1.82
N ILE A 75 -13.39 8.53 -1.86
CA ILE A 75 -14.65 7.88 -1.45
C ILE A 75 -15.05 6.81 -2.46
N GLU A 76 -14.97 7.11 -3.76
CA GLU A 76 -15.35 6.16 -4.80
C GLU A 76 -14.40 4.95 -4.85
N LEU A 77 -13.08 5.18 -4.70
CA LEU A 77 -12.11 4.09 -4.61
C LEU A 77 -12.37 3.20 -3.39
N ARG A 78 -12.67 3.79 -2.24
CA ARG A 78 -13.01 3.05 -1.01
C ARG A 78 -14.29 2.24 -1.15
N LYS A 79 -15.33 2.80 -1.78
CA LYS A 79 -16.60 2.09 -2.03
C LYS A 79 -16.39 0.90 -2.96
N TRP A 80 -15.64 1.12 -4.04
CA TRP A 80 -15.40 0.12 -5.09
C TRP A 80 -14.56 -1.07 -4.59
N ALA A 81 -13.58 -0.85 -3.73
CA ALA A 81 -12.65 -1.88 -3.29
C ALA A 81 -13.28 -2.84 -2.28
N ASP A 82 -13.01 -4.13 -2.45
CA ASP A 82 -13.28 -5.19 -1.47
C ASP A 82 -12.10 -5.35 -0.49
N ILE A 83 -10.88 -5.18 -0.99
CA ILE A 83 -9.61 -5.30 -0.24
C ILE A 83 -8.75 -4.07 -0.52
N PHE A 84 -8.10 -3.56 0.53
CA PHE A 84 -7.07 -2.54 0.42
C PHE A 84 -5.71 -3.10 0.81
N ILE A 85 -4.72 -2.93 -0.05
CA ILE A 85 -3.34 -3.39 0.14
C ILE A 85 -2.43 -2.18 0.13
N LEU A 86 -1.63 -1.99 1.18
CA LEU A 86 -0.57 -0.98 1.26
C LEU A 86 0.78 -1.69 1.15
N CYS A 87 1.32 -1.74 -0.07
CA CYS A 87 2.55 -2.46 -0.36
C CYS A 87 3.40 -1.72 -1.41
N PRO A 88 4.56 -1.17 -1.00
CA PRO A 88 5.06 -1.06 0.36
C PRO A 88 4.41 0.06 1.17
N LEU A 89 4.49 -0.02 2.50
CA LEU A 89 4.16 1.05 3.43
C LEU A 89 5.44 1.63 4.04
N ASP A 90 5.80 2.86 3.68
CA ASP A 90 6.98 3.55 4.21
C ASP A 90 6.72 4.19 5.59
N ALA A 91 7.78 4.60 6.27
CA ALA A 91 7.69 5.19 7.61
C ALA A 91 6.90 6.50 7.64
N ASN A 92 7.00 7.34 6.61
CA ASN A 92 6.28 8.61 6.53
C ASN A 92 4.77 8.38 6.40
N THR A 93 4.37 7.47 5.51
CA THR A 93 2.96 7.14 5.31
C THR A 93 2.39 6.42 6.54
N LEU A 94 3.14 5.51 7.17
CA LEU A 94 2.77 4.88 8.44
C LEU A 94 2.54 5.93 9.54
N ALA A 95 3.46 6.89 9.69
CA ALA A 95 3.33 7.97 10.65
C ALA A 95 2.09 8.83 10.37
N SER A 96 1.84 9.17 9.11
CA SER A 96 0.65 9.93 8.72
C SER A 96 -0.64 9.19 9.07
N ILE A 97 -0.76 7.92 8.69
CA ILE A 97 -1.95 7.11 8.97
C ILE A 97 -2.18 7.01 10.48
N SER A 98 -1.18 6.58 11.24
CA SER A 98 -1.30 6.35 12.69
C SER A 98 -1.64 7.60 13.50
N ASN A 99 -1.36 8.80 12.97
CA ASN A 99 -1.74 10.08 13.56
C ASN A 99 -3.00 10.69 12.92
N GLY A 100 -3.66 10.00 11.99
CA GLY A 100 -4.89 10.46 11.33
C GLY A 100 -4.68 11.60 10.35
N LEU A 101 -3.46 11.81 9.86
CA LEU A 101 -3.13 12.82 8.85
C LEU A 101 -3.49 12.32 7.44
N CYS A 102 -4.02 13.22 6.61
CA CYS A 102 -4.47 12.94 5.24
C CYS A 102 -3.82 13.87 4.24
N PRO A 103 -2.47 13.93 4.14
CA PRO A 103 -1.80 14.89 3.28
C PRO A 103 -1.90 14.56 1.77
N ASN A 104 -2.39 13.39 1.39
CA ASN A 104 -2.47 12.93 0.01
C ASN A 104 -3.62 11.94 -0.19
N LEU A 105 -3.92 11.61 -1.46
CA LEU A 105 -4.99 10.68 -1.85
C LEU A 105 -4.89 9.33 -1.10
N LEU A 106 -3.70 8.74 -1.04
CA LEU A 106 -3.49 7.45 -0.38
C LEU A 106 -3.91 7.48 1.10
N THR A 107 -3.50 8.51 1.83
CA THR A 107 -3.84 8.66 3.26
C THR A 107 -5.29 9.09 3.47
N CYS A 108 -5.91 9.84 2.54
CA CYS A 108 -7.34 10.11 2.55
C CYS A 108 -8.16 8.82 2.44
N ILE A 109 -7.75 7.89 1.57
CA ILE A 109 -8.38 6.56 1.46
C ILE A 109 -8.23 5.78 2.76
N CYS A 110 -7.04 5.75 3.37
CA CYS A 110 -6.83 5.11 4.67
C CYS A 110 -7.75 5.70 5.74
N ARG A 111 -7.93 7.02 5.76
CA ARG A 111 -8.75 7.72 6.74
C ARG A 111 -10.24 7.42 6.62
N CYS A 112 -10.73 7.17 5.42
CA CYS A 112 -12.13 6.83 5.18
C CYS A 112 -12.37 5.32 4.98
N TRP A 113 -11.35 4.47 5.19
CA TRP A 113 -11.47 3.04 4.99
C TRP A 113 -12.52 2.41 5.91
N ASP A 114 -13.26 1.46 5.36
CA ASP A 114 -14.21 0.65 6.13
C ASP A 114 -13.48 -0.57 6.71
N PHE A 115 -13.18 -0.53 7.99
CA PHE A 115 -12.44 -1.60 8.68
C PHE A 115 -13.22 -2.91 8.87
N ASN A 116 -14.47 -3.01 8.38
CA ASN A 116 -15.14 -4.30 8.18
C ASN A 116 -14.61 -5.02 6.92
N LYS A 117 -13.88 -4.31 6.04
CA LYS A 117 -13.19 -4.87 4.88
C LYS A 117 -11.72 -5.13 5.21
N ILE A 118 -11.10 -6.05 4.47
CA ILE A 118 -9.70 -6.40 4.63
C ILE A 118 -8.80 -5.22 4.27
N CYS A 119 -7.85 -4.90 5.14
CA CYS A 119 -6.75 -3.98 4.87
C CYS A 119 -5.43 -4.66 5.24
N LEU A 120 -4.59 -4.95 4.24
CA LEU A 120 -3.25 -5.54 4.42
C LEU A 120 -2.19 -4.46 4.29
N VAL A 121 -1.22 -4.44 5.19
CA VAL A 121 -0.12 -3.48 5.14
C VAL A 121 1.24 -4.17 5.22
N PHE A 122 2.16 -3.77 4.37
CA PHE A 122 3.51 -4.33 4.24
C PHE A 122 4.55 -3.24 4.56
N PRO A 123 4.91 -3.06 5.83
CA PRO A 123 5.90 -2.06 6.23
C PRO A 123 7.27 -2.34 5.60
N CYS A 124 7.87 -1.33 4.97
CA CYS A 124 9.19 -1.45 4.34
C CYS A 124 9.98 -0.17 4.53
N MET A 125 11.08 -0.26 5.27
CA MET A 125 11.94 0.88 5.59
C MET A 125 13.33 0.40 6.00
N ASN A 126 14.29 1.32 6.14
CA ASN A 126 15.61 1.00 6.67
C ASN A 126 15.51 0.42 8.09
N THR A 127 16.46 -0.43 8.46
CA THR A 127 16.51 -1.13 9.76
C THR A 127 16.43 -0.18 10.95
N TYR A 128 17.13 0.95 10.92
CA TYR A 128 17.08 1.93 12.01
C TYR A 128 15.73 2.61 12.12
N MET A 129 15.05 2.85 10.99
CA MET A 129 13.68 3.37 10.97
C MET A 129 12.69 2.31 11.51
N TYR A 130 12.87 1.05 11.13
CA TYR A 130 12.02 -0.03 11.61
C TYR A 130 12.17 -0.26 13.11
N ASN A 131 13.41 -0.23 13.62
CA ASN A 131 13.73 -0.41 15.04
C ASN A 131 13.51 0.86 15.88
N HIS A 132 13.17 2.00 15.25
CA HIS A 132 12.89 3.21 15.99
C HIS A 132 11.69 3.01 16.94
N PRO A 133 11.74 3.48 18.20
CA PRO A 133 10.70 3.22 19.20
C PRO A 133 9.29 3.58 18.75
N ILE A 134 9.13 4.62 17.92
CA ILE A 134 7.81 5.05 17.42
C ILE A 134 7.21 4.07 16.41
N THR A 135 8.03 3.35 15.64
CA THR A 135 7.55 2.47 14.57
C THR A 135 6.66 1.36 15.11
N LYS A 136 7.11 0.69 16.19
CA LYS A 136 6.29 -0.32 16.84
C LYS A 136 4.95 0.25 17.33
N GLN A 137 4.98 1.41 17.99
CA GLN A 137 3.75 2.05 18.48
C GLN A 137 2.78 2.36 17.34
N GLN A 138 3.28 2.87 16.21
CA GLN A 138 2.47 3.19 15.03
C GLN A 138 1.86 1.93 14.40
N LEU A 139 2.63 0.85 14.29
CA LEU A 139 2.14 -0.45 13.80
C LEU A 139 1.08 -1.03 14.74
N ASP A 140 1.28 -0.94 16.05
CA ASP A 140 0.30 -1.39 17.05
C ASP A 140 -1.00 -0.59 16.94
N ILE A 141 -0.93 0.74 16.74
CA ILE A 141 -2.10 1.61 16.57
C ILE A 141 -2.93 1.19 15.34
N ILE A 142 -2.32 1.05 14.18
CA ILE A 142 -3.06 0.69 12.97
C ILE A 142 -3.61 -0.75 13.03
N SER A 143 -2.91 -1.65 13.73
CA SER A 143 -3.39 -3.01 13.99
C SER A 143 -4.65 -3.02 14.87
N LEU A 144 -4.71 -2.15 15.89
CA LEU A 144 -5.90 -1.99 16.75
C LEU A 144 -7.12 -1.51 15.96
N TRP A 145 -6.94 -0.79 14.86
CA TRP A 145 -8.04 -0.36 13.98
C TRP A 145 -8.51 -1.46 13.02
N GLY A 146 -7.78 -2.60 12.95
CA GLY A 146 -8.12 -3.73 12.09
C GLY A 146 -7.26 -3.87 10.82
N MET A 147 -6.19 -3.06 10.67
CA MET A 147 -5.21 -3.28 9.61
C MET A 147 -4.36 -4.52 9.93
N LYS A 148 -4.27 -5.46 9.00
CA LYS A 148 -3.43 -6.65 9.14
C LYS A 148 -2.01 -6.33 8.71
N VAL A 149 -1.09 -6.26 9.65
CA VAL A 149 0.34 -6.01 9.41
C VAL A 149 1.03 -7.31 9.01
N VAL A 150 1.64 -7.34 7.84
CA VAL A 150 2.56 -8.39 7.40
C VAL A 150 3.98 -7.93 7.67
N ASN A 151 4.66 -8.58 8.61
CA ASN A 151 5.98 -8.16 9.06
C ASN A 151 7.01 -8.20 7.92
N PRO A 152 7.92 -7.23 7.88
CA PRO A 152 9.06 -7.28 6.99
C PRO A 152 10.01 -8.43 7.35
N ILE A 153 10.98 -8.70 6.49
CA ILE A 153 12.00 -9.73 6.68
C ILE A 153 13.40 -9.11 6.85
N GLU A 154 14.32 -9.90 7.39
CA GLU A 154 15.74 -9.59 7.40
C GLU A 154 16.38 -9.92 6.06
N LYS A 155 17.17 -8.97 5.52
CA LYS A 155 17.81 -9.11 4.23
C LYS A 155 18.87 -8.01 4.06
N ILE A 156 19.74 -8.12 3.07
CA ILE A 156 20.55 -6.99 2.63
C ILE A 156 19.61 -5.94 2.01
N LEU A 157 19.54 -4.78 2.62
CA LEU A 157 18.71 -3.66 2.19
C LEU A 157 19.35 -2.89 1.04
N ALA A 158 18.62 -1.99 0.41
CA ALA A 158 19.11 -1.18 -0.71
C ALA A 158 20.29 -0.26 -0.34
N CYS A 159 20.48 0.05 0.95
CA CYS A 159 21.66 0.76 1.45
C CYS A 159 22.91 -0.13 1.63
N GLY A 160 22.81 -1.44 1.39
CA GLY A 160 23.89 -2.41 1.56
C GLY A 160 24.00 -3.00 2.96
N GLU A 161 23.22 -2.54 3.93
CA GLU A 161 23.21 -3.07 5.30
C GLU A 161 22.29 -4.30 5.41
N TYR A 162 22.71 -5.30 6.17
CA TYR A 162 21.86 -6.43 6.53
C TYR A 162 21.01 -6.09 7.75
N GLY A 163 19.70 -6.33 7.68
CA GLY A 163 18.81 -6.14 8.80
C GLY A 163 17.33 -6.22 8.45
N MET A 164 16.51 -6.02 9.47
CA MET A 164 15.06 -6.03 9.39
C MET A 164 14.53 -4.78 8.68
N GLY A 165 13.47 -4.93 7.88
CA GLY A 165 12.78 -3.81 7.22
C GLY A 165 12.55 -4.02 5.73
N ALA A 166 13.02 -5.14 5.16
CA ALA A 166 12.80 -5.48 3.75
C ALA A 166 11.39 -6.04 3.51
N LEU A 167 10.85 -5.76 2.32
CA LEU A 167 9.65 -6.41 1.84
C LEU A 167 9.86 -7.94 1.80
N PRO A 168 8.88 -8.75 2.26
CA PRO A 168 8.91 -10.18 2.09
C PRO A 168 9.11 -10.58 0.62
N HIS A 169 9.53 -11.82 0.36
CA HIS A 169 9.63 -12.34 -1.01
C HIS A 169 8.26 -12.24 -1.71
N VAL A 170 8.28 -12.01 -3.01
CA VAL A 170 7.07 -11.76 -3.81
C VAL A 170 6.03 -12.86 -3.62
N GLU A 171 6.47 -14.12 -3.56
CA GLU A 171 5.61 -15.27 -3.33
C GLU A 171 4.87 -15.17 -1.99
N ASN A 172 5.56 -14.72 -0.94
CA ASN A 172 4.96 -14.54 0.39
C ASN A 172 4.01 -13.36 0.44
N VAL A 173 4.31 -12.27 -0.28
CA VAL A 173 3.39 -11.13 -0.41
C VAL A 173 2.10 -11.58 -1.08
N VAL A 174 2.19 -12.28 -2.21
CA VAL A 174 1.03 -12.81 -2.95
C VAL A 174 0.25 -13.82 -2.10
N PHE A 175 0.94 -14.74 -1.41
CA PHE A 175 0.30 -15.68 -0.51
C PHE A 175 -0.54 -15.00 0.58
N GLU A 176 -0.02 -13.93 1.22
CA GLU A 176 -0.78 -13.19 2.24
C GLU A 176 -1.99 -12.44 1.66
N ILE A 177 -1.91 -12.00 0.39
CA ILE A 177 -3.03 -11.36 -0.32
C ILE A 177 -4.13 -12.37 -0.68
N MET A 178 -3.75 -13.60 -1.02
CA MET A 178 -4.67 -14.67 -1.45
C MET A 178 -5.34 -15.43 -0.30
N LYS A 179 -4.95 -15.18 0.94
CA LYS A 179 -5.42 -15.82 2.17
C LYS A 179 -6.78 -15.26 2.62
#